data_5694d27c56be22ee2a87e7508d7a720b
#
_entry.id   5694d27c56be22ee2a87e7508d7a720b
#
_cell.length_a   1.000
_cell.length_b   1.000
_cell.length_c   1.000
_cell.angle_alpha   90.00
_cell.angle_beta   90.00
_cell.angle_gamma   90.00
#
_symmetry.space_group_name_H-M   'P 1'
#
loop_
_entity.id
_entity.type
_entity.pdbx_description
1 polymer ?
#
loop_
_entity_poly.entity_id
_entity_poly.type
_entity_poly.pdbx_seq_one_letter_code
_entity_poly.pdbx_strand_id
1 'polypeptide(L)'
;MLGDNIGYIHIDSFETETADQFEKAVAELDSEGMKALVLDVRYNGGGLVTAVVQILDDILPEGTVVYTEDKNGHRETYTSSGDTYMEYPLAVLINEDSASASEILAGAIKDYEYGTLIGTTTFGKGIVQTIFPLE
;
A
#
# COMPACT_ATOMS: atom_id res chain seq x y z
N MET A 1 16.55 3.76 -8.69
CA MET A 1 16.87 2.42 -9.21
C MET A 1 18.01 1.81 -8.39
N LEU A 2 17.83 0.59 -7.91
CA LEU A 2 18.91 -0.23 -7.35
C LEU A 2 19.62 -1.02 -8.47
N GLY A 3 20.66 -1.78 -8.13
CA GLY A 3 21.30 -2.68 -9.10
C GLY A 3 20.31 -3.71 -9.67
N ASP A 4 20.69 -4.32 -10.82
CA ASP A 4 19.89 -5.33 -11.53
C ASP A 4 18.50 -4.87 -11.99
N ASN A 5 18.30 -3.58 -12.20
CA ASN A 5 17.03 -2.97 -12.62
C ASN A 5 15.89 -3.18 -11.61
N ILE A 6 16.23 -3.16 -10.32
CA ILE A 6 15.24 -3.22 -9.25
C ILE A 6 14.86 -1.78 -8.86
N GLY A 7 13.58 -1.44 -9.03
CA GLY A 7 13.01 -0.20 -8.52
C GLY A 7 12.94 -0.22 -6.99
N TYR A 8 13.11 0.94 -6.37
CA TYR A 8 12.92 1.10 -4.92
C TYR A 8 12.12 2.36 -4.66
N ILE A 9 11.01 2.21 -3.96
CA ILE A 9 10.15 3.30 -3.53
C ILE A 9 9.98 3.21 -2.03
N HIS A 10 10.27 4.29 -1.32
CA HIS A 10 9.98 4.43 0.10
C HIS A 10 8.76 5.33 0.28
N ILE A 11 7.80 4.89 1.07
CA ILE A 11 6.61 5.66 1.44
C ILE A 11 6.70 5.98 2.93
N ASP A 12 6.91 7.25 3.26
CA ASP A 12 6.99 7.73 4.65
C ASP A 12 5.63 7.73 5.35
N SER A 13 4.59 8.15 4.63
CA SER A 13 3.22 8.22 5.12
C SER A 13 2.23 8.18 3.95
N PHE A 14 0.95 7.93 4.23
CA PHE A 14 -0.11 7.95 3.23
C PHE A 14 -0.90 9.25 3.32
N GLU A 15 -0.49 10.23 2.50
CA GLU A 15 -1.10 11.55 2.39
C GLU A 15 -1.90 11.67 1.07
N THR A 16 -2.55 12.81 0.87
CA THR A 16 -3.40 13.06 -0.30
C THR A 16 -2.65 12.86 -1.63
N GLU A 17 -1.40 13.28 -1.69
CA GLU A 17 -0.58 13.26 -2.91
C GLU A 17 0.23 11.97 -3.09
N THR A 18 0.20 11.07 -2.10
CA THR A 18 1.09 9.89 -2.09
C THR A 18 0.81 8.94 -3.25
N ALA A 19 -0.45 8.74 -3.62
CA ALA A 19 -0.80 7.89 -4.76
C ALA A 19 -0.27 8.45 -6.08
N ASP A 20 -0.48 9.75 -6.33
CA ASP A 20 0.04 10.42 -7.54
C ASP A 20 1.58 10.39 -7.60
N GLN A 21 2.23 10.52 -6.44
CA GLN A 21 3.70 10.42 -6.34
C GLN A 21 4.18 9.00 -6.63
N PHE A 22 3.46 8.00 -6.14
CA PHE A 22 3.73 6.59 -6.40
C PHE A 22 3.63 6.27 -7.89
N GLU A 23 2.53 6.65 -8.56
CA GLU A 23 2.33 6.45 -9.99
C GLU A 23 3.47 7.07 -10.82
N LYS A 24 3.85 8.32 -10.50
CA LYS A 24 4.96 9.02 -11.17
C LYS A 24 6.29 8.29 -10.97
N ALA A 25 6.57 7.84 -9.74
CA ALA A 25 7.79 7.12 -9.42
C ALA A 25 7.86 5.78 -10.17
N VAL A 26 6.75 5.04 -10.25
CA VAL A 26 6.66 3.80 -11.02
C VAL A 26 6.90 4.06 -12.50
N ALA A 27 6.25 5.07 -13.09
CA ALA A 27 6.42 5.43 -14.49
C ALA A 27 7.87 5.83 -14.83
N GLU A 28 8.53 6.56 -13.93
CA GLU A 28 9.94 6.92 -14.07
C GLU A 28 10.85 5.69 -14.04
N LEU A 29 10.68 4.82 -13.04
CA LEU A 29 11.43 3.57 -12.90
C LEU A 29 11.19 2.62 -14.09
N ASP A 30 9.96 2.56 -14.59
CA ASP A 30 9.63 1.77 -15.78
C ASP A 30 10.36 2.30 -17.02
N SER A 31 10.41 3.62 -17.22
CA SER A 31 11.15 4.25 -18.31
C SER A 31 12.67 3.98 -18.26
N GLU A 32 13.20 3.70 -17.07
CA GLU A 32 14.58 3.29 -16.84
C GLU A 32 14.81 1.78 -16.99
N GLY A 33 13.76 1.01 -17.31
CA GLY A 33 13.82 -0.44 -17.54
C GLY A 33 13.71 -1.27 -16.27
N MET A 34 12.91 -0.84 -15.30
CA MET A 34 12.62 -1.61 -14.08
C MET A 34 12.09 -3.01 -14.42
N LYS A 35 12.54 -4.00 -13.64
CA LYS A 35 12.14 -5.41 -13.78
C LYS A 35 11.52 -6.00 -12.53
N ALA A 36 11.69 -5.34 -11.39
CA ALA A 36 11.12 -5.72 -10.11
C ALA A 36 11.02 -4.48 -9.22
N LEU A 37 10.13 -4.47 -8.25
CA LEU A 37 9.91 -3.35 -7.33
C LEU A 37 10.11 -3.77 -5.88
N VAL A 38 10.82 -2.97 -5.13
CA VAL A 38 10.87 -2.99 -3.67
C VAL A 38 10.12 -1.77 -3.14
N LEU A 39 9.07 -2.04 -2.36
CA LEU A 39 8.25 -1.03 -1.72
C LEU A 39 8.55 -1.04 -0.22
N ASP A 40 9.06 0.07 0.30
CA ASP A 40 9.49 0.16 1.69
C ASP A 40 8.51 0.99 2.51
N VAL A 41 7.83 0.34 3.46
CA VAL A 41 6.91 0.98 4.42
C VAL A 41 7.39 0.78 5.87
N ARG A 42 8.65 0.51 6.05
CA ARG A 42 9.24 0.49 7.40
C ARG A 42 9.16 1.89 8.00
N TYR A 43 8.86 1.96 9.29
CA TYR A 43 8.66 3.21 10.06
C TYR A 43 7.48 4.07 9.59
N ASN A 44 6.65 3.56 8.68
CA ASN A 44 5.45 4.25 8.20
C ASN A 44 4.26 3.96 9.11
N GLY A 45 3.86 4.94 9.91
CA GLY A 45 2.74 4.85 10.85
C GLY A 45 1.35 4.83 10.21
N GLY A 46 1.25 4.88 8.87
CA GLY A 46 -0.02 4.86 8.15
C GLY A 46 -0.38 6.21 7.52
N GLY A 47 -1.65 6.55 7.57
CA GLY A 47 -2.23 7.76 6.99
C GLY A 47 -3.60 7.49 6.39
N LEU A 48 -3.89 8.08 5.24
CA LEU A 48 -5.20 8.01 4.59
C LEU A 48 -5.48 6.63 3.99
N VAL A 49 -6.62 6.04 4.33
CA VAL A 49 -7.11 4.79 3.73
C VAL A 49 -7.30 4.95 2.22
N THR A 50 -7.83 6.10 1.78
CA THR A 50 -8.02 6.38 0.34
C THR A 50 -6.71 6.37 -0.44
N ALA A 51 -5.62 6.89 0.12
CA ALA A 51 -4.31 6.90 -0.52
C ALA A 51 -3.75 5.48 -0.71
N VAL A 52 -3.81 4.65 0.34
CA VAL A 52 -3.34 3.25 0.23
C VAL A 52 -4.20 2.42 -0.70
N VAL A 53 -5.51 2.66 -0.74
CA VAL A 53 -6.42 1.97 -1.68
C VAL A 53 -6.10 2.32 -3.13
N GLN A 54 -5.81 3.58 -3.44
CA GLN A 54 -5.40 4.00 -4.79
C GLN A 54 -4.09 3.31 -5.21
N ILE A 55 -3.09 3.27 -4.33
CA ILE A 55 -1.83 2.56 -4.60
C ILE A 55 -2.07 1.06 -4.83
N LEU A 56 -2.95 0.45 -4.04
CA LEU A 56 -3.29 -0.96 -4.22
C LEU A 56 -4.10 -1.22 -5.49
N ASP A 57 -4.88 -0.25 -5.96
CA ASP A 57 -5.58 -0.33 -7.25
C ASP A 57 -4.58 -0.42 -8.43
N ASP A 58 -3.45 0.29 -8.33
CA ASP A 58 -2.37 0.20 -9.32
C ASP A 58 -1.61 -1.13 -9.29
N ILE A 59 -1.56 -1.78 -8.13
CA ILE A 59 -0.76 -3.00 -7.92
C ILE A 59 -1.55 -4.26 -8.17
N LEU A 60 -2.81 -4.33 -7.71
CA LEU A 60 -3.57 -5.56 -7.58
C LEU A 60 -4.54 -5.78 -8.74
N PRO A 61 -4.88 -7.05 -9.05
CA PRO A 61 -5.99 -7.36 -9.95
C PRO A 61 -7.33 -6.90 -9.35
N GLU A 62 -8.40 -6.96 -10.13
CA GLU A 62 -9.76 -6.68 -9.68
C GLU A 62 -10.13 -7.50 -8.43
N GLY A 63 -10.68 -6.84 -7.42
CA GLY A 63 -11.16 -7.51 -6.21
C GLY A 63 -11.25 -6.59 -4.99
N THR A 64 -11.65 -7.18 -3.86
CA THR A 64 -11.71 -6.47 -2.58
C THR A 64 -10.31 -6.26 -2.02
N VAL A 65 -9.99 -5.03 -1.65
CA VAL A 65 -8.71 -4.63 -1.04
C VAL A 65 -8.81 -4.66 0.48
N VAL A 66 -9.80 -3.97 1.02
CA VAL A 66 -10.06 -3.86 2.46
C VAL A 66 -11.53 -3.50 2.68
N TYR A 67 -12.05 -3.87 3.83
CA TYR A 67 -13.31 -3.31 4.33
C TYR A 67 -13.13 -2.77 5.74
N THR A 68 -13.90 -1.75 6.08
CA THR A 68 -14.05 -1.26 7.45
C THR A 68 -15.45 -1.59 7.94
N GLU A 69 -15.57 -1.85 9.23
CA GLU A 69 -16.86 -2.14 9.87
C GLU A 69 -17.00 -1.30 11.13
N ASP A 70 -18.13 -0.61 11.27
CA ASP A 70 -18.43 0.15 12.47
C ASP A 70 -19.04 -0.74 13.57
N LYS A 71 -19.22 -0.18 14.76
CA LYS A 71 -19.81 -0.88 15.91
C LYS A 71 -21.24 -1.40 15.70
N ASN A 72 -21.93 -0.93 14.66
CA ASN A 72 -23.29 -1.34 14.31
C ASN A 72 -23.31 -2.40 13.20
N GLY A 73 -22.13 -2.84 12.73
CA GLY A 73 -22.00 -3.81 11.64
C GLY A 73 -22.12 -3.19 10.24
N HIS A 74 -22.13 -1.86 10.13
CA HIS A 74 -22.10 -1.20 8.83
C HIS A 74 -20.71 -1.32 8.21
N ARG A 75 -20.64 -1.86 6.99
CA ARG A 75 -19.40 -2.07 6.24
C ARG A 75 -19.23 -1.08 5.12
N GLU A 76 -18.03 -0.56 4.98
CA GLU A 76 -17.55 0.15 3.82
C GLU A 76 -16.43 -0.69 3.17
N THR A 77 -16.65 -1.08 1.92
CA THR A 77 -15.73 -1.96 1.18
C THR A 77 -14.99 -1.16 0.11
N TYR A 78 -13.67 -1.30 0.08
CA TYR A 78 -12.80 -0.72 -0.93
C TYR A 78 -12.32 -1.82 -1.87
N THR A 79 -12.33 -1.52 -3.17
CA THR A 79 -12.00 -2.49 -4.22
C THR A 79 -10.92 -1.98 -5.14
N SER A 80 -10.17 -2.90 -5.75
CA SER A 80 -9.31 -2.63 -6.90
C SER A 80 -10.09 -2.90 -8.18
N SER A 81 -9.91 -2.04 -9.18
CA SER A 81 -10.52 -2.19 -10.51
C SER A 81 -9.78 -3.20 -11.38
N GLY A 82 -8.48 -3.36 -11.17
CA GLY A 82 -7.59 -4.15 -12.01
C GLY A 82 -7.18 -3.46 -13.31
N ASP A 83 -7.61 -2.22 -13.54
CA ASP A 83 -7.36 -1.49 -14.79
C ASP A 83 -5.87 -1.10 -14.97
N THR A 84 -5.18 -0.88 -13.85
CA THR A 84 -3.77 -0.45 -13.80
C THR A 84 -2.83 -1.50 -13.22
N TYR A 85 -3.28 -2.73 -13.15
CA TYR A 85 -2.56 -3.87 -12.60
C TYR A 85 -1.09 -3.96 -13.05
N MET A 86 -0.17 -3.86 -12.08
CA MET A 86 1.27 -3.99 -12.30
C MET A 86 1.70 -5.45 -12.33
N GLU A 87 2.45 -5.85 -13.34
CA GLU A 87 2.97 -7.22 -13.48
C GLU A 87 4.45 -7.36 -13.10
N TYR A 88 4.92 -6.57 -12.13
CA TYR A 88 6.30 -6.68 -11.63
C TYR A 88 6.39 -7.60 -10.42
N PRO A 89 7.46 -8.42 -10.29
CA PRO A 89 7.81 -9.03 -9.01
C PRO A 89 7.94 -7.96 -7.93
N LEU A 90 7.27 -8.15 -6.80
CA LEU A 90 7.17 -7.18 -5.72
C LEU A 90 7.70 -7.74 -4.40
N ALA A 91 8.53 -6.97 -3.71
CA ALA A 91 8.87 -7.17 -2.31
C ALA A 91 8.44 -5.96 -1.49
N VAL A 92 7.83 -6.18 -0.33
CA VAL A 92 7.41 -5.13 0.60
C VAL A 92 8.21 -5.25 1.89
N LEU A 93 8.93 -4.18 2.24
CA LEU A 93 9.70 -4.10 3.48
C LEU A 93 8.82 -3.54 4.59
N ILE A 94 8.72 -4.28 5.69
CA ILE A 94 7.89 -3.96 6.85
C ILE A 94 8.69 -4.07 8.15
N ASN A 95 8.26 -3.36 9.18
CA ASN A 95 8.76 -3.54 10.55
C ASN A 95 7.67 -3.25 11.60
N GLU A 96 8.05 -3.30 12.87
CA GLU A 96 7.17 -3.07 14.02
C GLU A 96 6.53 -1.67 14.06
N ASP A 97 7.07 -0.70 13.34
CA ASP A 97 6.51 0.66 13.21
C ASP A 97 5.64 0.84 11.95
N SER A 98 5.54 -0.20 11.11
CA SER A 98 4.57 -0.22 10.01
C SER A 98 3.16 -0.43 10.57
N ALA A 99 2.30 0.59 10.49
CA ALA A 99 0.99 0.58 11.14
C ALA A 99 -0.14 1.09 10.24
N SER A 100 -1.39 0.74 10.57
CA SER A 100 -2.61 1.27 9.94
C SER A 100 -2.61 1.06 8.41
N ALA A 101 -2.59 2.12 7.59
CA ALA A 101 -2.57 2.01 6.13
C ALA A 101 -1.40 1.17 5.60
N SER A 102 -0.23 1.19 6.25
CA SER A 102 0.88 0.29 5.93
C SER A 102 0.53 -1.18 6.12
N GLU A 103 -0.28 -1.50 7.14
CA GLU A 103 -0.75 -2.86 7.41
C GLU A 103 -1.83 -3.27 6.41
N ILE A 104 -2.66 -2.34 5.92
CA ILE A 104 -3.61 -2.58 4.81
C ILE A 104 -2.83 -2.96 3.56
N LEU A 105 -1.78 -2.22 3.21
CA LEU A 105 -0.93 -2.51 2.07
C LEU A 105 -0.31 -3.91 2.18
N ALA A 106 0.37 -4.18 3.28
CA ALA A 106 1.03 -5.46 3.52
C ALA A 106 0.04 -6.64 3.52
N GLY A 107 -1.11 -6.47 4.18
CA GLY A 107 -2.16 -7.48 4.25
C GLY A 107 -2.76 -7.82 2.88
N ALA A 108 -3.07 -6.81 2.08
CA ALA A 108 -3.61 -7.00 0.74
C ALA A 108 -2.60 -7.71 -0.19
N ILE A 109 -1.35 -7.29 -0.18
CA ILE A 109 -0.28 -7.95 -0.96
C ILE A 109 -0.12 -9.41 -0.57
N LYS A 110 -0.19 -9.71 0.73
CA LYS A 110 -0.10 -11.08 1.25
C LYS A 110 -1.32 -11.92 0.86
N ASP A 111 -2.52 -11.39 1.04
CA ASP A 111 -3.78 -12.11 0.78
C ASP A 111 -3.96 -12.44 -0.71
N TYR A 112 -3.50 -11.56 -1.59
CA TYR A 112 -3.48 -11.80 -3.04
C TYR A 112 -2.29 -12.65 -3.50
N GLU A 113 -1.38 -13.01 -2.59
CA GLU A 113 -0.13 -13.72 -2.92
C GLU A 113 0.67 -13.01 -4.04
N TYR A 114 0.52 -11.68 -4.10
CA TYR A 114 1.10 -10.87 -5.18
C TYR A 114 2.59 -10.63 -5.01
N GLY A 115 3.05 -10.50 -3.79
CA GLY A 115 4.45 -10.19 -3.47
C GLY A 115 4.94 -10.86 -2.19
N THR A 116 6.19 -10.61 -1.87
CA THR A 116 6.84 -11.13 -0.66
C THR A 116 6.97 -10.05 0.38
N LEU A 117 6.47 -10.30 1.60
CA LEU A 117 6.72 -9.43 2.75
C LEU A 117 8.06 -9.80 3.40
N ILE A 118 8.91 -8.79 3.64
CA ILE A 118 10.24 -8.97 4.22
C ILE A 118 10.39 -8.03 5.43
N GLY A 119 10.76 -8.59 6.56
CA GLY A 119 11.00 -7.82 7.78
C GLY A 119 10.43 -8.48 9.03
N THR A 120 10.04 -7.65 9.99
CA THR A 120 9.47 -8.08 11.28
C THR A 120 7.96 -7.88 11.31
N THR A 121 7.28 -8.44 12.32
CA THR A 121 5.84 -8.28 12.52
C THR A 121 5.47 -6.78 12.62
N THR A 122 4.43 -6.37 11.90
CA THR A 122 3.90 -5.01 11.92
C THR A 122 3.26 -4.66 13.27
N PHE A 123 2.91 -3.38 13.45
CA PHE A 123 2.42 -2.82 14.73
C PHE A 123 1.17 -3.53 15.28
N GLY A 124 0.25 -3.95 14.42
CA GLY A 124 -1.00 -4.63 14.82
C GLY A 124 -2.19 -3.68 15.09
N LYS A 125 -2.21 -2.50 14.44
CA LYS A 125 -3.31 -1.55 14.52
C LYS A 125 -4.42 -1.91 13.54
N GLY A 126 -5.42 -2.65 13.98
CA GLY A 126 -6.58 -3.08 13.19
C GLY A 126 -7.76 -2.12 13.20
N ILE A 127 -7.56 -0.81 13.45
CA ILE A 127 -8.62 0.19 13.54
C ILE A 127 -8.37 1.37 12.59
N VAL A 128 -9.48 1.94 12.07
CA VAL A 128 -9.50 3.19 11.31
C VAL A 128 -10.09 4.28 12.20
N GLN A 129 -9.48 5.46 12.21
CA GLN A 129 -9.91 6.61 12.98
C GLN A 129 -10.38 7.73 12.04
N THR A 130 -11.52 8.34 12.38
CA THR A 130 -12.02 9.53 11.70
C THR A 130 -11.92 10.71 12.64
N ILE A 131 -11.36 11.83 12.17
CA ILE A 131 -11.23 13.05 12.95
C ILE A 131 -12.44 13.93 12.67
N PHE A 132 -13.17 14.29 13.71
CA PHE A 132 -14.24 15.26 13.66
C PHE A 132 -13.80 16.54 14.35
N PRO A 133 -13.93 17.74 13.73
CA PRO A 133 -13.70 18.99 14.42
C PRO A 133 -14.73 19.15 15.53
N LEU A 134 -14.29 19.62 16.68
CA LEU A 134 -15.18 20.03 17.77
C LEU A 134 -15.65 21.46 17.51
N GLU A 135 -16.97 21.69 17.64
CA GLU A 135 -17.54 23.06 17.57
C GLU A 135 -17.25 23.85 18.84
#